data_dfe63a2272e25b0d9b8aaf96a0580a79
#
_entry.id   dfe63a2272e25b0d9b8aaf96a0580a79
#
_cell.length_a   1.000
_cell.length_b   1.000
_cell.length_c   1.000
_cell.angle_alpha   90.00
_cell.angle_beta   90.00
_cell.angle_gamma   90.00
#
_symmetry.space_group_name_H-M   'P 1'
#
loop_
_entity.id
_entity.type
_entity.pdbx_description
1 polymer ?
#
loop_
_entity_poly.entity_id
_entity_poly.type
_entity_poly.pdbx_seq_one_letter_code
_entity_poly.pdbx_strand_id
1 'polypeptide(L)' 'MKRNPDLLAGTILRMERLRQGAEQKAVCYGLCVPSYLCKIEQGAVHPNPDLLSALFRRLGVDYTQDEARLRP' A
#
# COMPACT_ATOMS: atom_id res chain seq x y z
N MET A 1 -23.09 4.70 0.04
CA MET A 1 -21.91 4.61 0.91
C MET A 1 -20.67 4.98 0.14
N LYS A 2 -19.85 5.82 0.70
CA LYS A 2 -18.63 6.25 0.02
C LYS A 2 -17.53 5.21 0.21
N ARG A 3 -16.79 4.97 -0.86
CA ARG A 3 -15.61 4.13 -0.79
C ARG A 3 -14.43 4.98 -0.35
N ASN A 4 -13.54 4.37 0.38
CA ASN A 4 -12.28 4.99 0.76
C ASN A 4 -11.15 4.29 0.00
N PRO A 5 -10.68 4.88 -1.11
CA PRO A 5 -9.64 4.24 -1.91
C PRO A 5 -8.33 4.07 -1.14
N ASP A 6 -8.06 4.97 -0.19
CA ASP A 6 -6.86 4.83 0.62
C ASP A 6 -6.96 3.62 1.53
N LEU A 7 -8.14 3.39 2.10
CA LEU A 7 -8.34 2.21 2.95
C LEU A 7 -8.24 0.93 2.12
N LEU A 8 -8.80 0.94 0.92
CA LEU A 8 -8.74 -0.23 0.05
C LEU A 8 -7.29 -0.56 -0.31
N ALA A 9 -6.54 0.43 -0.76
CA ALA A 9 -5.15 0.22 -1.13
C ALA A 9 -4.33 -0.22 0.08
N GLY A 10 -4.56 0.42 1.23
CA GLY A 10 -3.85 0.07 2.45
C GLY A 10 -4.16 -1.33 2.94
N THR A 11 -5.42 -1.74 2.80
CA THR A 11 -5.84 -3.09 3.20
C THR A 11 -5.16 -4.14 2.32
N ILE A 12 -5.14 -3.91 1.01
CA ILE A 12 -4.49 -4.83 0.09
C ILE A 12 -2.99 -4.92 0.40
N LEU A 13 -2.38 -3.78 0.63
CA LEU A 13 -0.95 -3.73 0.96
C LEU A 13 -0.66 -4.53 2.24
N ARG A 14 -1.49 -4.32 3.26
CA ARG A 14 -1.32 -5.02 4.52
C ARG A 14 -1.50 -6.52 4.36
N MET A 15 -2.53 -6.91 3.60
CA MET A 15 -2.81 -8.33 3.39
C MET A 15 -1.64 -9.01 2.68
N GLU A 16 -1.09 -8.37 1.64
CA GLU A 16 0.06 -8.93 0.94
C GLU A 16 1.27 -9.02 1.85
N ARG A 17 1.49 -7.99 2.66
CA ARG A 17 2.60 -8.00 3.59
C ARG A 17 2.48 -9.16 4.59
N LEU A 18 1.28 -9.32 5.16
CA LEU A 18 1.06 -10.38 6.14
C LEU A 18 1.14 -11.76 5.50
N ARG A 19 0.63 -11.88 4.28
CA ARG A 19 0.69 -13.15 3.55
C ARG A 19 2.13 -13.61 3.35
N GLN A 20 3.03 -12.65 3.13
CA GLN A 20 4.44 -12.94 2.91
C GLN A 20 5.25 -12.98 4.20
N GLY A 21 4.63 -12.68 5.34
CA GLY A 21 5.33 -12.65 6.61
C GLY A 21 6.32 -11.51 6.73
N ALA A 22 6.12 -10.43 5.98
CA ALA A 22 7.06 -9.31 5.97
C ALA A 22 6.73 -8.32 7.07
N GLU A 23 7.78 -7.77 7.70
CA GLU A 23 7.60 -6.73 8.70
C GLU A 23 7.45 -5.37 8.03
N GLN A 24 6.76 -4.47 8.70
CA GLN A 24 6.56 -3.13 8.16
C GLN A 24 7.88 -2.45 7.84
N LYS A 25 8.87 -2.55 8.74
CA LYS A 25 10.14 -1.86 8.50
C LYS A 25 10.88 -2.42 7.29
N ALA A 26 10.71 -3.68 7.00
CA ALA A 26 11.34 -4.28 5.82
C ALA A 26 10.70 -3.77 4.54
N VAL A 27 9.39 -3.63 4.54
CA VAL A 27 8.66 -3.18 3.36
C VAL A 27 8.95 -1.71 3.07
N CYS A 28 9.02 -0.89 4.10
CA CYS A 28 9.18 0.56 3.91
C CYS A 28 10.62 1.03 3.96
N TYR A 29 11.58 0.14 4.11
CA TYR A 29 12.99 0.52 4.22
C TYR A 29 13.42 1.35 3.00
N GLY A 30 13.97 2.53 3.29
CA GLY A 30 14.39 3.44 2.23
C GLY A 30 13.26 4.19 1.54
N LEU A 31 12.01 3.92 1.92
CA LEU A 31 10.84 4.56 1.29
C LEU A 31 10.11 5.47 2.26
N CYS A 32 9.85 4.99 3.45
CA CYS A 32 9.19 5.79 4.49
C CYS A 32 9.45 5.13 5.84
N VAL A 33 8.99 5.79 6.91
CA VAL A 33 9.14 5.23 8.25
C VAL A 33 8.01 4.25 8.52
N PRO A 34 8.24 3.25 9.39
CA PRO A 34 7.19 2.24 9.66
C PRO A 34 5.89 2.83 10.20
N SER A 35 5.96 3.89 11.00
CA SER A 35 4.74 4.50 11.53
C SER A 35 3.90 5.09 10.41
N TYR A 36 4.52 5.58 9.34
CA TYR A 36 3.77 6.09 8.20
C TYR A 36 3.14 4.94 7.42
N LEU A 37 3.87 3.84 7.22
CA LEU A 37 3.31 2.66 6.57
C LEU A 37 2.09 2.15 7.35
N CYS A 38 2.18 2.16 8.67
CA CYS A 38 1.05 1.75 9.50
C CYS A 38 -0.19 2.60 9.19
N LYS A 39 0.01 3.92 9.05
CA LYS A 39 -1.11 4.81 8.72
C LYS A 39 -1.64 4.56 7.32
N ILE A 40 -0.76 4.24 6.37
CA ILE A 40 -1.18 3.89 5.03
C ILE A 40 -2.07 2.65 5.07
N GLU A 41 -1.64 1.64 5.81
CA GLU A 41 -2.39 0.38 5.90
C GLU A 41 -3.75 0.57 6.56
N GLN A 42 -3.88 1.57 7.42
CA GLN A 42 -5.14 1.88 8.08
C GLN A 42 -6.04 2.80 7.26
N GLY A 43 -5.55 3.30 6.13
CA GLY A 43 -6.30 4.25 5.33
C GLY A 43 -6.38 5.63 5.95
N ALA A 44 -5.48 5.93 6.89
CA ALA A 44 -5.51 7.18 7.63
C ALA A 44 -4.81 8.32 6.88
N VAL A 45 -4.06 8.02 5.84
CA VAL A 45 -3.34 9.01 5.04
C VAL A 45 -3.55 8.71 3.57
N HIS A 46 -3.30 9.71 2.74
CA HIS A 46 -3.36 9.57 1.28
C HIS A 46 -1.92 9.60 0.75
N PRO A 47 -1.30 8.44 0.55
CA PRO A 47 0.10 8.43 0.18
C PRO A 47 0.31 8.88 -1.25
N ASN A 48 1.51 9.41 -1.53
CA ASN A 48 1.92 9.72 -2.87
C ASN A 48 1.83 8.46 -3.73
N PRO A 49 1.27 8.55 -4.95
CA PRO A 49 1.15 7.36 -5.81
C PRO A 49 2.47 6.66 -6.09
N ASP A 50 3.55 7.42 -6.23
CA ASP A 50 4.86 6.81 -6.46
C ASP A 50 5.32 5.99 -5.26
N LEU A 51 5.07 6.51 -4.05
CA LEU A 51 5.41 5.79 -2.84
C LEU A 51 4.57 4.51 -2.73
N LEU A 52 3.28 4.64 -2.99
CA LEU A 52 2.39 3.48 -2.90
C LEU A 52 2.80 2.40 -3.88
N SER A 53 3.10 2.79 -5.12
CA SER A 53 3.58 1.84 -6.12
C SER A 53 4.88 1.17 -5.70
N ALA A 54 5.79 1.94 -5.09
CA ALA A 54 7.06 1.39 -4.63
C ALA A 54 6.85 0.38 -3.51
N LEU A 55 5.91 0.64 -2.61
CA LEU A 55 5.60 -0.28 -1.53
C LEU A 55 5.05 -1.60 -2.07
N PHE A 56 4.12 -1.52 -3.02
CA PHE A 56 3.59 -2.73 -3.64
C PHE A 56 4.67 -3.49 -4.41
N ARG A 57 5.53 -2.77 -5.10
CA ARG A 57 6.61 -3.40 -5.85
C ARG A 57 7.57 -4.10 -4.91
N ARG A 58 7.81 -3.52 -3.73
CA ARG A 58 8.66 -4.14 -2.73
C ARG A 58 8.10 -5.51 -2.31
N LEU A 59 6.79 -5.67 -2.33
CA LEU A 59 6.13 -6.94 -2.04
C LEU A 59 5.97 -7.82 -3.26
N GLY A 60 6.46 -7.38 -4.42
CA GLY A 60 6.35 -8.16 -5.64
C GLY A 60 4.99 -8.07 -6.30
N VAL A 61 4.20 -7.07 -5.94
CA VAL A 61 2.87 -6.86 -6.50
C VAL A 61 2.93 -5.69 -7.46
N ASP A 62 2.42 -5.89 -8.66
CA ASP A 62 2.39 -4.86 -9.68
C ASP A 62 1.06 -4.13 -9.59
N TYR A 63 1.05 -3.04 -8.84
CA TYR A 63 -0.16 -2.29 -8.57
C TYR A 63 -0.05 -0.89 -9.16
N THR A 64 -1.04 -0.48 -9.96
CA THR A 64 -1.16 0.90 -10.39
C THR A 64 -2.60 1.32 -10.25
N GLN A 65 -2.80 2.57 -9.82
CA GLN A 65 -4.16 3.10 -9.69
C GLN A 65 -4.83 3.22 -11.04
N ASP A 66 -4.05 3.54 -12.06
CA ASP A 66 -4.60 3.67 -13.41
C ASP A 66 -5.14 2.35 -13.90
N GLU A 67 -4.41 1.27 -13.66
CA GLU A 67 -4.89 -0.05 -14.05
C GLU A 67 -6.16 -0.43 -13.32
N ALA A 68 -6.19 -0.15 -12.02
CA ALA A 68 -7.37 -0.46 -11.23
C ALA A 68 -8.59 0.30 -11.74
N ARG A 69 -8.38 1.54 -12.17
CA ARG A 69 -9.48 2.37 -12.64
C ARG A 69 -9.96 1.94 -14.02
N LEU A 70 -9.05 1.46 -14.85
CA LEU A 70 -9.38 1.11 -16.23
C LEU A 70 -9.93 -0.29 -16.38
N ARG A 71 -9.76 -1.13 -15.41
CA ARG A 71 -10.25 -2.50 -15.50
C ARG A 71 -11.77 -2.51 -15.51
N PRO A 72 -12.37 -3.23 -16.44
CA PRO A 72 -13.83 -3.38 -16.45
C PRO A 72 -14.32 -4.14 -15.24
#